data_055b902f5535491ebf27c49ab11d812e
#
_entry.id   055b902f5535491ebf27c49ab11d812e
#
_cell.length_a   1.000
_cell.length_b   1.000
_cell.length_c   1.000
_cell.angle_alpha   90.00
_cell.angle_beta   90.00
_cell.angle_gamma   90.00
#
_symmetry.space_group_name_H-M   'P 1'
#
loop_
_entity.id
_entity.type
_entity.pdbx_description
1 polymer ?
#
loop_
_entity_poly.entity_id
_entity_poly.type
_entity_poly.pdbx_seq_one_letter_code
_entity_poly.pdbx_strand_id
1 'polypeptide(L)'
;MPLDAYERERVANVRPPEWRNPQPVDRYHFVIIGAGPAGLVAAHGAAALGAKVALVERQLLGGDCLNIGCVPSKTILRTARLYAEMRNAERYGAQIPTDIGVDFPAVMRRMRAIRARISRADSVQRLVAAGVDVFFGEARLTGADTLAVDGAKLCFKKAMIATGARPDTPAIPGLVEAGFLTNENVFDLVELPRRMLVIGGGPLGCELAQAFCRFGAQTTIVQEIPMFLPKEERDAAQILSDAFARNGIEVRLNTKAVRVRVEDGRKLVDLVSEDYKSTVTVDAILTGTGR
;
A
#
# COMPACT_ATOMS: atom_id res chain seq x y z
N MET A 1 13.39 0.32 4.80
CA MET A 1 12.69 1.52 5.35
C MET A 1 13.62 2.27 6.29
N PRO A 2 13.78 3.59 6.16
CA PRO A 2 14.56 4.39 7.10
C PRO A 2 13.93 4.34 8.50
N LEU A 3 14.69 3.91 9.52
CA LEU A 3 14.26 3.88 10.93
C LEU A 3 14.35 5.29 11.57
N ASP A 4 13.62 6.25 11.01
CA ASP A 4 13.53 7.59 11.58
C ASP A 4 12.61 7.65 12.82
N ALA A 5 12.49 8.84 13.42
CA ALA A 5 11.66 9.03 14.62
C ALA A 5 10.18 8.70 14.37
N TYR A 6 9.67 9.00 13.18
CA TYR A 6 8.28 8.74 12.82
C TYR A 6 8.00 7.24 12.67
N GLU A 7 8.93 6.50 12.13
CA GLU A 7 8.80 5.06 11.99
C GLU A 7 8.85 4.36 13.35
N ARG A 8 9.74 4.82 14.23
CA ARG A 8 9.76 4.34 15.63
C ARG A 8 8.46 4.65 16.37
N GLU A 9 7.92 5.87 16.21
CA GLU A 9 6.63 6.25 16.80
C GLU A 9 5.50 5.36 16.28
N ARG A 10 5.42 5.14 14.96
CA ARG A 10 4.41 4.25 14.37
C ARG A 10 4.47 2.86 14.97
N VAL A 11 5.67 2.26 14.99
CA VAL A 11 5.84 0.90 15.53
C VAL A 11 5.47 0.86 17.01
N ALA A 12 5.88 1.84 17.80
CA ALA A 12 5.51 1.93 19.22
C ALA A 12 3.99 1.99 19.45
N ASN A 13 3.23 2.58 18.53
CA ASN A 13 1.77 2.61 18.60
C ASN A 13 1.13 1.27 18.20
N VAL A 14 1.56 0.68 17.07
CA VAL A 14 0.85 -0.43 16.43
C VAL A 14 1.42 -1.81 16.74
N ARG A 15 2.61 -1.88 17.31
CA ARG A 15 3.25 -3.09 17.85
C ARG A 15 4.35 -2.67 18.81
N PRO A 16 4.03 -2.26 20.04
CA PRO A 16 5.03 -1.87 21.01
C PRO A 16 6.08 -2.98 21.21
N PRO A 17 7.39 -2.68 21.16
CA PRO A 17 8.44 -3.71 21.32
C PRO A 17 8.33 -4.48 22.62
N GLU A 18 7.91 -3.81 23.70
CA GLU A 18 7.75 -4.39 25.03
C GLU A 18 6.39 -5.07 25.27
N TRP A 19 5.56 -5.17 24.24
CA TRP A 19 4.23 -5.76 24.37
C TRP A 19 4.32 -7.23 24.79
N ARG A 20 3.50 -7.57 25.78
CA ARG A 20 3.26 -8.96 26.18
C ARG A 20 1.79 -9.27 25.98
N ASN A 21 1.50 -10.39 25.36
CA ASN A 21 0.13 -10.85 25.18
C ASN A 21 -0.53 -11.05 26.55
N PRO A 22 -1.78 -10.61 26.73
CA PRO A 22 -2.51 -10.78 27.98
C PRO A 22 -2.80 -12.26 28.24
N GLN A 23 -3.12 -12.60 29.49
CA GLN A 23 -3.67 -13.92 29.80
C GLN A 23 -5.08 -14.02 29.21
N PRO A 24 -5.40 -15.09 28.46
CA PRO A 24 -6.75 -15.29 27.92
C PRO A 24 -7.78 -15.39 29.05
N VAL A 25 -8.97 -14.86 28.80
CA VAL A 25 -10.14 -15.16 29.63
C VAL A 25 -10.71 -16.53 29.30
N ASP A 26 -11.58 -17.09 30.15
CA ASP A 26 -12.19 -18.41 29.95
C ASP A 26 -12.86 -18.56 28.58
N ARG A 27 -13.62 -17.51 28.16
CA ARG A 27 -14.26 -17.49 26.85
C ARG A 27 -14.56 -16.09 26.35
N TYR A 28 -14.10 -15.78 25.13
CA TYR A 28 -14.43 -14.54 24.43
C TYR A 28 -15.82 -14.62 23.78
N HIS A 29 -16.52 -13.50 23.75
CA HIS A 29 -17.72 -13.39 22.93
C HIS A 29 -17.34 -13.38 21.45
N PHE A 30 -16.24 -12.71 21.11
CA PHE A 30 -15.79 -12.53 19.73
C PHE A 30 -14.25 -12.53 19.64
N VAL A 31 -13.73 -13.37 18.76
CA VAL A 31 -12.32 -13.38 18.38
C VAL A 31 -12.19 -12.90 16.94
N ILE A 32 -11.27 -11.98 16.69
CA ILE A 32 -11.04 -11.40 15.38
C ILE A 32 -9.59 -11.70 14.97
N ILE A 33 -9.42 -12.28 13.78
CA ILE A 33 -8.12 -12.66 13.22
C ILE A 33 -7.76 -11.66 12.13
N GLY A 34 -6.77 -10.81 12.40
CA GLY A 34 -6.32 -9.72 11.55
C GLY A 34 -6.81 -8.37 12.04
N ALA A 35 -5.88 -7.46 12.29
CA ALA A 35 -6.11 -6.10 12.78
C ALA A 35 -5.94 -5.03 11.71
N GLY A 36 -6.35 -5.33 10.47
CA GLY A 36 -6.57 -4.33 9.43
C GLY A 36 -7.86 -3.53 9.70
N PRO A 37 -8.28 -2.63 8.77
CA PRO A 37 -9.45 -1.78 8.96
C PRO A 37 -10.72 -2.56 9.34
N ALA A 38 -10.97 -3.71 8.70
CA ALA A 38 -12.12 -4.55 9.00
C ALA A 38 -12.09 -5.08 10.45
N GLY A 39 -10.93 -5.61 10.86
CA GLY A 39 -10.76 -6.14 12.21
C GLY A 39 -10.82 -5.06 13.29
N LEU A 40 -10.21 -3.90 13.05
CA LEU A 40 -10.24 -2.78 13.99
C LEU A 40 -11.66 -2.23 14.19
N VAL A 41 -12.41 -2.04 13.10
CA VAL A 41 -13.81 -1.57 13.17
C VAL A 41 -14.69 -2.59 13.92
N ALA A 42 -14.53 -3.88 13.60
CA ALA A 42 -15.28 -4.95 14.26
C ALA A 42 -14.92 -5.05 15.76
N ALA A 43 -13.64 -4.92 16.12
CA ALA A 43 -13.19 -4.98 17.51
C ALA A 43 -13.75 -3.83 18.35
N HIS A 44 -13.61 -2.59 17.87
CA HIS A 44 -14.17 -1.42 18.56
C HIS A 44 -15.70 -1.48 18.64
N GLY A 45 -16.37 -1.85 17.53
CA GLY A 45 -17.83 -1.93 17.51
C GLY A 45 -18.38 -2.99 18.48
N ALA A 46 -17.79 -4.19 18.48
CA ALA A 46 -18.20 -5.25 19.41
C ALA A 46 -17.92 -4.91 20.87
N ALA A 47 -16.75 -4.34 21.17
CA ALA A 47 -16.39 -3.89 22.52
C ALA A 47 -17.32 -2.78 23.02
N ALA A 48 -17.67 -1.81 22.18
CA ALA A 48 -18.64 -0.76 22.51
C ALA A 48 -20.04 -1.28 22.84
N LEU A 49 -20.39 -2.45 22.29
CA LEU A 49 -21.65 -3.17 22.63
C LEU A 49 -21.52 -4.08 23.85
N GLY A 50 -20.41 -4.00 24.61
CA GLY A 50 -20.19 -4.78 25.82
C GLY A 50 -19.68 -6.22 25.58
N ALA A 51 -19.28 -6.57 24.36
CA ALA A 51 -18.69 -7.88 24.12
C ALA A 51 -17.27 -7.96 24.68
N LYS A 52 -16.87 -9.10 25.27
CA LYS A 52 -15.46 -9.40 25.53
C LYS A 52 -14.83 -9.88 24.23
N VAL A 53 -13.86 -9.08 23.72
CA VAL A 53 -13.26 -9.23 22.41
C VAL A 53 -11.77 -9.55 22.52
N ALA A 54 -11.28 -10.51 21.74
CA ALA A 54 -9.85 -10.68 21.45
C ALA A 54 -9.58 -10.34 19.99
N LEU A 55 -8.54 -9.52 19.75
CA LEU A 55 -8.03 -9.18 18.44
C LEU A 55 -6.64 -9.77 18.27
N VAL A 56 -6.45 -10.60 17.24
CA VAL A 56 -5.17 -11.27 16.96
C VAL A 56 -4.53 -10.69 15.71
N GLU A 57 -3.29 -10.25 15.81
CA GLU A 57 -2.53 -9.69 14.69
C GLU A 57 -1.12 -10.31 14.62
N ARG A 58 -0.71 -10.74 13.43
CA ARG A 58 0.62 -11.34 13.26
C ARG A 58 1.75 -10.32 13.08
N GLN A 59 1.44 -9.13 12.59
CA GLN A 59 2.44 -8.10 12.25
C GLN A 59 2.15 -6.77 12.95
N LEU A 60 1.46 -5.87 12.30
CA LEU A 60 1.23 -4.48 12.74
C LEU A 60 -0.26 -4.17 12.68
N LEU A 61 -0.80 -3.59 13.73
CA LEU A 61 -2.17 -3.05 13.71
C LEU A 61 -2.33 -2.02 12.58
N GLY A 62 -3.56 -1.81 12.11
CA GLY A 62 -3.87 -0.92 10.99
C GLY A 62 -3.81 -1.62 9.63
N GLY A 63 -3.17 -2.81 9.56
CA GLY A 63 -3.07 -3.61 8.34
C GLY A 63 -2.51 -2.83 7.16
N ASP A 64 -2.88 -3.21 5.95
CA ASP A 64 -2.41 -2.56 4.72
C ASP A 64 -2.78 -1.08 4.67
N CYS A 65 -3.98 -0.71 5.09
CA CYS A 65 -4.47 0.66 4.98
C CYS A 65 -3.53 1.66 5.66
N LEU A 66 -3.20 1.42 6.91
CA LEU A 66 -2.29 2.29 7.66
C LEU A 66 -0.85 2.16 7.17
N ASN A 67 -0.37 0.93 6.98
CA ASN A 67 1.06 0.65 6.87
C ASN A 67 1.59 0.76 5.44
N ILE A 68 0.87 0.24 4.45
CA ILE A 68 1.34 0.05 3.07
C ILE A 68 0.24 0.30 2.01
N GLY A 69 -0.82 1.03 2.35
CA GLY A 69 -1.97 1.25 1.46
C GLY A 69 -2.48 2.68 1.48
N CYS A 70 -3.70 2.86 2.01
CA CYS A 70 -4.47 4.09 1.91
C CYS A 70 -3.74 5.32 2.50
N VAL A 71 -3.21 5.20 3.69
CA VAL A 71 -2.57 6.33 4.39
C VAL A 71 -1.31 6.80 3.64
N PRO A 72 -0.32 5.95 3.34
CA PRO A 72 0.85 6.40 2.61
C PRO A 72 0.52 6.85 1.18
N SER A 73 -0.33 6.13 0.43
CA SER A 73 -0.63 6.50 -0.95
C SER A 73 -1.37 7.84 -1.04
N LYS A 74 -2.41 8.07 -0.22
CA LYS A 74 -3.15 9.34 -0.23
C LYS A 74 -2.30 10.52 0.24
N THR A 75 -1.35 10.27 1.13
CA THR A 75 -0.39 11.30 1.56
C THR A 75 0.54 11.71 0.41
N ILE A 76 1.07 10.75 -0.34
CA ILE A 76 1.92 10.98 -1.51
C ILE A 76 1.11 11.67 -2.61
N LEU A 77 -0.10 11.17 -2.93
CA LEU A 77 -1.00 11.75 -3.93
C LEU A 77 -1.36 13.20 -3.61
N ARG A 78 -1.66 13.53 -2.34
CA ARG A 78 -1.94 14.92 -1.95
C ARG A 78 -0.73 15.84 -2.18
N THR A 79 0.46 15.34 -1.90
CA THR A 79 1.70 16.09 -2.17
C THR A 79 1.95 16.24 -3.67
N ALA A 80 1.81 15.16 -4.44
CA ALA A 80 1.95 15.17 -5.90
C ALA A 80 0.94 16.12 -6.58
N ARG A 81 -0.28 16.17 -6.06
CA ARG A 81 -1.30 17.12 -6.50
C ARG A 81 -0.87 18.57 -6.30
N LEU A 82 -0.26 18.90 -5.14
CA LEU A 82 0.25 20.25 -4.89
C LEU A 82 1.29 20.67 -5.94
N TYR A 83 2.25 19.78 -6.25
CA TYR A 83 3.25 20.06 -7.28
C TYR A 83 2.62 20.27 -8.67
N ALA A 84 1.59 19.48 -9.01
CA ALA A 84 0.86 19.66 -10.26
C ALA A 84 0.07 20.98 -10.28
N GLU A 85 -0.55 21.36 -9.18
CA GLU A 85 -1.25 22.64 -9.02
C GLU A 85 -0.29 23.82 -9.14
N MET A 86 0.89 23.75 -8.50
CA MET A 86 1.94 24.77 -8.60
C MET A 86 2.41 24.97 -10.05
N ARG A 87 2.70 23.88 -10.78
CA ARG A 87 3.15 23.98 -12.19
C ARG A 87 2.08 24.52 -13.13
N ASN A 88 0.81 24.44 -12.76
CA ASN A 88 -0.33 24.95 -13.54
C ASN A 88 -0.89 26.26 -13.01
N ALA A 89 -0.23 26.90 -12.03
CA ALA A 89 -0.78 28.07 -11.35
C ALA A 89 -0.78 29.34 -12.23
N GLU A 90 0.00 29.41 -13.31
CA GLU A 90 -0.03 30.51 -14.28
C GLU A 90 -1.40 30.78 -14.86
N ARG A 91 -2.20 29.72 -15.09
CA ARG A 91 -3.58 29.85 -15.59
C ARG A 91 -4.52 30.60 -14.64
N TYR A 92 -4.08 30.80 -13.39
CA TYR A 92 -4.77 31.61 -12.39
C TYR A 92 -4.07 32.95 -12.14
N GLY A 93 -3.09 33.33 -12.99
CA GLY A 93 -2.35 34.58 -12.86
C GLY A 93 -1.18 34.53 -11.87
N ALA A 94 -0.82 33.37 -11.34
CA ALA A 94 0.33 33.27 -10.46
C ALA A 94 1.63 33.34 -11.28
N GLN A 95 2.60 34.08 -10.77
CA GLN A 95 3.99 34.03 -11.28
C GLN A 95 4.69 32.87 -10.58
N ILE A 96 5.08 31.85 -11.34
CA ILE A 96 5.77 30.67 -10.83
C ILE A 96 7.21 30.60 -11.34
N PRO A 97 8.16 30.06 -10.54
CA PRO A 97 9.49 29.75 -11.02
C PRO A 97 9.44 28.77 -12.21
N THR A 98 10.35 28.91 -13.14
CA THR A 98 10.47 28.01 -14.31
C THR A 98 10.80 26.58 -13.93
N ASP A 99 11.47 26.37 -12.79
CA ASP A 99 11.80 25.06 -12.25
C ASP A 99 11.27 24.94 -10.81
N ILE A 100 10.38 23.99 -10.63
CA ILE A 100 9.85 23.59 -9.31
C ILE A 100 10.44 22.22 -8.99
N GLY A 101 11.60 22.24 -8.31
CA GLY A 101 12.27 21.03 -7.86
C GLY A 101 11.47 20.25 -6.83
N VAL A 102 11.65 18.94 -6.79
CA VAL A 102 11.02 18.04 -5.81
C VAL A 102 12.07 17.46 -4.88
N ASP A 103 12.01 17.80 -3.60
CA ASP A 103 12.75 17.08 -2.54
C ASP A 103 12.00 15.80 -2.19
N PHE A 104 12.27 14.72 -2.93
CA PHE A 104 11.59 13.44 -2.73
C PHE A 104 11.83 12.84 -1.32
N PRO A 105 13.02 12.89 -0.73
CA PRO A 105 13.24 12.54 0.67
C PRO A 105 12.31 13.28 1.64
N ALA A 106 12.07 14.59 1.43
CA ALA A 106 11.14 15.37 2.25
C ALA A 106 9.67 14.94 2.04
N VAL A 107 9.28 14.60 0.81
CA VAL A 107 7.95 14.03 0.51
C VAL A 107 7.74 12.74 1.30
N MET A 108 8.71 11.83 1.25
CA MET A 108 8.62 10.55 1.95
C MET A 108 8.69 10.70 3.46
N ARG A 109 9.48 11.64 3.98
CA ARG A 109 9.49 11.99 5.42
C ARG A 109 8.13 12.54 5.88
N ARG A 110 7.51 13.43 5.09
CA ARG A 110 6.15 13.92 5.36
C ARG A 110 5.13 12.78 5.38
N MET A 111 5.23 11.82 4.47
CA MET A 111 4.37 10.64 4.44
C MET A 111 4.52 9.82 5.73
N ARG A 112 5.75 9.55 6.18
CA ARG A 112 6.01 8.82 7.43
C ARG A 112 5.47 9.57 8.64
N ALA A 113 5.62 10.91 8.70
CA ALA A 113 5.08 11.73 9.79
C ALA A 113 3.54 11.63 9.88
N ILE A 114 2.83 11.66 8.75
CA ILE A 114 1.37 11.51 8.72
C ILE A 114 0.96 10.11 9.14
N ARG A 115 1.65 9.08 8.63
CA ARG A 115 1.41 7.67 8.99
C ARG A 115 1.60 7.43 10.48
N ALA A 116 2.66 7.97 11.08
CA ALA A 116 2.90 7.93 12.52
C ALA A 116 1.79 8.62 13.31
N ARG A 117 1.36 9.81 12.88
CA ARG A 117 0.25 10.52 13.53
C ARG A 117 -1.05 9.73 13.50
N ILE A 118 -1.39 9.13 12.36
CA ILE A 118 -2.63 8.34 12.19
C ILE A 118 -2.54 7.05 13.01
N SER A 119 -1.36 6.43 13.13
CA SER A 119 -1.17 5.20 13.89
C SER A 119 -1.61 5.28 15.36
N ARG A 120 -1.67 6.48 15.92
CA ARG A 120 -2.21 6.69 17.27
C ARG A 120 -3.68 6.28 17.38
N ALA A 121 -4.46 6.45 16.31
CA ALA A 121 -5.86 6.05 16.28
C ALA A 121 -6.04 4.51 16.24
N ASP A 122 -5.07 3.81 15.68
CA ASP A 122 -5.06 2.33 15.54
C ASP A 122 -4.14 1.69 16.59
N SER A 123 -3.80 2.40 17.66
CA SER A 123 -2.82 1.94 18.64
C SER A 123 -3.34 0.84 19.56
N VAL A 124 -2.41 0.00 20.02
CA VAL A 124 -2.68 -1.02 21.04
C VAL A 124 -3.32 -0.40 22.28
N GLN A 125 -2.80 0.75 22.74
CA GLN A 125 -3.31 1.45 23.92
C GLN A 125 -4.78 1.81 23.78
N ARG A 126 -5.20 2.28 22.60
CA ARG A 126 -6.59 2.65 22.34
C ARG A 126 -7.52 1.44 22.33
N LEU A 127 -7.08 0.31 21.76
CA LEU A 127 -7.82 -0.94 21.79
C LEU A 127 -8.00 -1.46 23.22
N VAL A 128 -6.93 -1.47 24.00
CA VAL A 128 -6.98 -1.90 25.41
C VAL A 128 -7.90 -0.99 26.22
N ALA A 129 -7.82 0.33 26.04
CA ALA A 129 -8.73 1.29 26.68
C ALA A 129 -10.21 1.05 26.29
N ALA A 130 -10.47 0.49 25.10
CA ALA A 130 -11.81 0.08 24.66
C ALA A 130 -12.23 -1.31 25.19
N GLY A 131 -11.39 -1.99 25.99
CA GLY A 131 -11.68 -3.31 26.56
C GLY A 131 -11.38 -4.49 25.64
N VAL A 132 -10.60 -4.28 24.57
CA VAL A 132 -10.16 -5.33 23.64
C VAL A 132 -8.84 -5.93 24.12
N ASP A 133 -8.77 -7.25 24.22
CA ASP A 133 -7.53 -7.97 24.48
C ASP A 133 -6.78 -8.14 23.15
N VAL A 134 -5.58 -7.58 23.05
CA VAL A 134 -4.75 -7.63 21.82
C VAL A 134 -3.69 -8.71 21.95
N PHE A 135 -3.66 -9.63 21.00
CA PHE A 135 -2.67 -10.69 20.91
C PHE A 135 -1.84 -10.53 19.65
N PHE A 136 -0.53 -10.49 19.79
CA PHE A 136 0.37 -10.60 18.64
C PHE A 136 0.86 -12.03 18.49
N GLY A 137 0.78 -12.52 17.26
CA GLY A 137 1.20 -13.88 16.89
C GLY A 137 0.41 -14.43 15.71
N GLU A 138 0.84 -15.56 15.21
CA GLU A 138 0.15 -16.27 14.15
C GLU A 138 -1.05 -17.04 14.73
N ALA A 139 -2.24 -16.71 14.27
CA ALA A 139 -3.49 -17.34 14.68
C ALA A 139 -3.69 -18.69 13.95
N ARG A 140 -4.02 -19.73 14.69
CA ARG A 140 -4.36 -21.05 14.13
C ARG A 140 -5.65 -21.56 14.78
N LEU A 141 -6.68 -21.79 13.99
CA LEU A 141 -7.91 -22.46 14.47
C LEU A 141 -7.59 -23.91 14.84
N THR A 142 -7.89 -24.30 16.07
CA THR A 142 -7.60 -25.64 16.62
C THR A 142 -8.86 -26.44 16.87
N GLY A 143 -10.04 -25.83 16.69
CA GLY A 143 -11.35 -26.43 16.82
C GLY A 143 -12.43 -25.48 16.36
N ALA A 144 -13.69 -25.87 16.48
CA ALA A 144 -14.84 -25.08 16.05
C ALA A 144 -14.99 -23.76 16.85
N ASP A 145 -14.51 -23.72 18.08
CA ASP A 145 -14.63 -22.61 19.03
C ASP A 145 -13.31 -22.29 19.75
N THR A 146 -12.19 -22.74 19.19
CA THR A 146 -10.85 -22.57 19.76
C THR A 146 -9.82 -22.12 18.75
N LEU A 147 -8.93 -21.25 19.20
CA LEU A 147 -7.82 -20.71 18.43
C LEU A 147 -6.54 -20.74 19.29
N ALA A 148 -5.41 -21.05 18.69
CA ALA A 148 -4.09 -20.92 19.29
C ALA A 148 -3.35 -19.69 18.72
N VAL A 149 -2.67 -18.95 19.59
CA VAL A 149 -1.77 -17.85 19.24
C VAL A 149 -0.65 -17.76 20.25
N ASP A 150 0.60 -17.80 19.78
CA ASP A 150 1.81 -17.65 20.62
C ASP A 150 1.77 -18.52 21.91
N GLY A 151 1.39 -19.80 21.76
CA GLY A 151 1.26 -20.75 22.88
C GLY A 151 -0.01 -20.59 23.74
N ALA A 152 -0.76 -19.50 23.60
CA ALA A 152 -2.01 -19.30 24.29
C ALA A 152 -3.19 -19.94 23.54
N LYS A 153 -4.18 -20.47 24.28
CA LYS A 153 -5.44 -20.99 23.72
C LYS A 153 -6.57 -20.02 24.04
N LEU A 154 -7.24 -19.54 23.02
CA LEU A 154 -8.41 -18.66 23.13
C LEU A 154 -9.68 -19.47 22.81
N CYS A 155 -10.62 -19.51 23.74
CA CYS A 155 -11.96 -20.07 23.51
C CYS A 155 -12.92 -18.94 23.15
N PHE A 156 -13.84 -19.16 22.20
CA PHE A 156 -14.73 -18.11 21.70
C PHE A 156 -16.15 -18.63 21.37
N LYS A 157 -17.12 -17.70 21.30
CA LYS A 157 -18.47 -17.98 20.78
C LYS A 157 -18.56 -17.79 19.28
N LYS A 158 -17.91 -16.73 18.76
CA LYS A 158 -17.86 -16.36 17.33
C LYS A 158 -16.46 -15.94 16.97
N ALA A 159 -16.07 -16.20 15.72
CA ALA A 159 -14.82 -15.70 15.17
C ALA A 159 -15.07 -14.96 13.85
N MET A 160 -14.21 -13.97 13.58
CA MET A 160 -14.14 -13.24 12.31
C MET A 160 -12.76 -13.43 11.70
N ILE A 161 -12.70 -13.85 10.45
CA ILE A 161 -11.46 -13.90 9.67
C ILE A 161 -11.37 -12.62 8.86
N ALA A 162 -10.43 -11.75 9.20
CA ALA A 162 -10.18 -10.44 8.60
C ALA A 162 -8.70 -10.30 8.17
N THR A 163 -8.12 -11.38 7.64
CA THR A 163 -6.69 -11.53 7.38
C THR A 163 -6.17 -10.74 6.17
N GLY A 164 -7.07 -10.14 5.38
CA GLY A 164 -6.69 -9.37 4.19
C GLY A 164 -6.14 -10.24 3.07
N ALA A 165 -5.34 -9.61 2.21
CA ALA A 165 -4.67 -10.25 1.08
C ALA A 165 -3.25 -9.68 0.90
N ARG A 166 -2.41 -10.34 0.12
CA ARG A 166 -1.08 -9.86 -0.27
C ARG A 166 -1.02 -9.60 -1.78
N PRO A 167 -0.12 -8.72 -2.25
CA PRO A 167 0.07 -8.53 -3.69
C PRO A 167 0.52 -9.82 -4.35
N ASP A 168 -0.04 -10.09 -5.52
CA ASP A 168 0.39 -11.19 -6.35
C ASP A 168 1.75 -10.87 -7.02
N THR A 169 2.58 -11.90 -7.17
CA THR A 169 3.85 -11.79 -7.88
C THR A 169 3.66 -12.37 -9.28
N PRO A 170 3.64 -11.53 -10.33
CA PRO A 170 3.45 -12.05 -11.67
C PRO A 170 4.62 -12.95 -12.09
N ALA A 171 4.30 -14.06 -12.75
CA ALA A 171 5.27 -15.04 -13.24
C ALA A 171 6.01 -14.52 -14.48
N ILE A 172 6.80 -13.47 -14.33
CA ILE A 172 7.62 -12.87 -15.38
C ILE A 172 9.08 -13.28 -15.16
N PRO A 173 9.70 -14.04 -16.07
CA PRO A 173 11.10 -14.46 -15.96
C PRO A 173 12.04 -13.28 -15.71
N GLY A 174 12.88 -13.38 -14.67
CA GLY A 174 13.86 -12.38 -14.28
C GLY A 174 13.30 -11.22 -13.44
N LEU A 175 12.00 -11.14 -13.17
CA LEU A 175 11.40 -10.05 -12.39
C LEU A 175 11.86 -10.08 -10.93
N VAL A 176 11.85 -11.26 -10.32
CA VAL A 176 12.24 -11.44 -8.90
C VAL A 176 13.72 -11.12 -8.72
N GLU A 177 14.56 -11.62 -9.59
CA GLU A 177 16.02 -11.41 -9.58
C GLU A 177 16.38 -9.93 -9.80
N ALA A 178 15.65 -9.25 -10.69
CA ALA A 178 15.82 -7.82 -10.92
C ALA A 178 15.34 -6.95 -9.75
N GLY A 179 14.49 -7.48 -8.89
CA GLY A 179 13.81 -6.75 -7.84
C GLY A 179 12.71 -5.84 -8.38
N PHE A 180 11.58 -5.82 -7.72
CA PHE A 180 10.43 -5.02 -8.10
C PHE A 180 9.73 -4.42 -6.88
N LEU A 181 8.89 -3.45 -7.14
CA LEU A 181 8.08 -2.76 -6.14
C LEU A 181 6.65 -3.32 -6.16
N THR A 182 6.08 -3.38 -4.97
CA THR A 182 4.66 -3.58 -4.72
C THR A 182 4.18 -2.51 -3.74
N ASN A 183 2.93 -2.57 -3.31
CA ASN A 183 2.48 -1.73 -2.20
C ASN A 183 3.24 -2.02 -0.89
N GLU A 184 3.86 -3.19 -0.74
CA GLU A 184 4.56 -3.55 0.49
C GLU A 184 5.89 -2.80 0.67
N ASN A 185 6.55 -2.34 -0.42
CA ASN A 185 7.88 -1.74 -0.37
C ASN A 185 8.04 -0.39 -1.10
N VAL A 186 7.07 0.01 -1.94
CA VAL A 186 7.15 1.29 -2.68
C VAL A 186 7.24 2.51 -1.76
N PHE A 187 6.67 2.42 -0.57
CA PHE A 187 6.70 3.49 0.43
C PHE A 187 8.01 3.56 1.24
N ASP A 188 8.95 2.65 0.96
CA ASP A 188 10.29 2.62 1.54
C ASP A 188 11.34 3.33 0.69
N LEU A 189 10.95 3.75 -0.51
CA LEU A 189 11.84 4.47 -1.40
C LEU A 189 12.40 5.73 -0.74
N VAL A 190 13.69 5.95 -0.91
CA VAL A 190 14.41 7.15 -0.42
C VAL A 190 14.80 8.08 -1.56
N GLU A 191 14.83 7.57 -2.79
CA GLU A 191 15.13 8.31 -4.01
C GLU A 191 14.01 8.14 -5.02
N LEU A 192 13.78 9.20 -5.80
CA LEU A 192 12.81 9.17 -6.90
C LEU A 192 13.43 8.41 -8.08
N PRO A 193 12.83 7.28 -8.53
CA PRO A 193 13.28 6.65 -9.76
C PRO A 193 13.05 7.58 -10.96
N ARG A 194 14.04 7.71 -11.84
CA ARG A 194 13.91 8.57 -13.04
C ARG A 194 12.91 7.97 -14.04
N ARG A 195 12.90 6.64 -14.18
CA ARG A 195 12.03 5.90 -15.09
C ARG A 195 11.35 4.77 -14.33
N MET A 196 10.04 4.77 -14.36
CA MET A 196 9.22 3.77 -13.69
C MET A 196 8.30 3.07 -14.68
N LEU A 197 8.36 1.75 -14.72
CA LEU A 197 7.37 0.92 -15.38
C LEU A 197 6.37 0.41 -14.35
N VAL A 198 5.09 0.59 -14.63
CA VAL A 198 3.99 0.04 -13.84
C VAL A 198 3.36 -1.11 -14.63
N ILE A 199 3.42 -2.31 -14.08
CA ILE A 199 2.79 -3.50 -14.67
C ILE A 199 1.43 -3.69 -14.01
N GLY A 200 0.36 -3.46 -14.77
CA GLY A 200 -1.02 -3.48 -14.30
C GLY A 200 -1.60 -2.08 -14.06
N GLY A 201 -2.58 -1.70 -14.88
CA GLY A 201 -3.30 -0.43 -14.84
C GLY A 201 -4.51 -0.45 -13.91
N GLY A 202 -4.44 -1.18 -12.79
CA GLY A 202 -5.45 -1.14 -11.73
C GLY A 202 -5.35 0.14 -10.88
N PRO A 203 -6.28 0.36 -9.92
CA PRO A 203 -6.34 1.60 -9.13
C PRO A 203 -5.01 1.97 -8.46
N LEU A 204 -4.33 1.02 -7.81
CA LEU A 204 -3.05 1.27 -7.16
C LEU A 204 -1.96 1.68 -8.16
N GLY A 205 -1.87 0.96 -9.29
CA GLY A 205 -0.91 1.26 -10.36
C GLY A 205 -1.14 2.68 -10.90
N CYS A 206 -2.38 3.04 -11.16
CA CYS A 206 -2.77 4.39 -11.63
C CYS A 206 -2.43 5.48 -10.61
N GLU A 207 -2.77 5.29 -9.34
CA GLU A 207 -2.49 6.25 -8.26
C GLU A 207 -0.99 6.54 -8.14
N LEU A 208 -0.18 5.49 -8.06
CA LEU A 208 1.26 5.62 -7.88
C LEU A 208 1.94 6.13 -9.16
N ALA A 209 1.54 5.65 -10.35
CA ALA A 209 2.03 6.18 -11.62
C ALA A 209 1.84 7.69 -11.70
N GLN A 210 0.64 8.18 -11.36
CA GLN A 210 0.37 9.61 -11.38
C GLN A 210 1.19 10.39 -10.34
N ALA A 211 1.33 9.85 -9.13
CA ALA A 211 2.11 10.50 -8.09
C ALA A 211 3.58 10.65 -8.49
N PHE A 212 4.20 9.56 -8.94
CA PHE A 212 5.62 9.53 -9.33
C PHE A 212 5.88 10.40 -10.57
N CYS A 213 4.98 10.36 -11.57
CA CYS A 213 5.06 11.24 -12.73
C CYS A 213 5.03 12.72 -12.30
N ARG A 214 4.12 13.10 -11.41
CA ARG A 214 4.02 14.47 -10.90
C ARG A 214 5.23 14.90 -10.07
N PHE A 215 5.98 13.97 -9.50
CA PHE A 215 7.28 14.26 -8.87
C PHE A 215 8.42 14.37 -9.87
N GLY A 216 8.23 13.99 -11.13
CA GLY A 216 9.22 14.13 -12.20
C GLY A 216 9.74 12.81 -12.75
N ALA A 217 9.21 11.65 -12.33
CA ALA A 217 9.56 10.38 -12.94
C ALA A 217 8.90 10.24 -14.32
N GLN A 218 9.66 9.74 -15.29
CA GLN A 218 9.09 9.26 -16.55
C GLN A 218 8.36 7.94 -16.27
N THR A 219 7.04 7.90 -16.48
CA THR A 219 6.21 6.77 -16.05
C THR A 219 5.46 6.17 -17.22
N THR A 220 5.57 4.85 -17.37
CA THR A 220 4.82 4.06 -18.34
C THR A 220 3.99 3.02 -17.62
N ILE A 221 2.72 2.88 -17.98
CA ILE A 221 1.82 1.81 -17.50
C ILE A 221 1.65 0.80 -18.64
N VAL A 222 1.83 -0.48 -18.35
CA VAL A 222 1.51 -1.57 -19.28
C VAL A 222 0.33 -2.38 -18.75
N GLN A 223 -0.62 -2.65 -19.63
CA GLN A 223 -1.86 -3.36 -19.33
C GLN A 223 -2.10 -4.44 -20.38
N GLU A 224 -2.21 -5.69 -19.96
CA GLU A 224 -2.36 -6.84 -20.85
C GLU A 224 -3.68 -6.82 -21.63
N ILE A 225 -4.74 -6.30 -21.02
CA ILE A 225 -6.07 -6.24 -21.65
C ILE A 225 -6.27 -4.94 -22.45
N PRO A 226 -7.19 -4.94 -23.45
CA PRO A 226 -7.40 -3.81 -24.36
C PRO A 226 -8.13 -2.61 -23.75
N MET A 227 -8.42 -2.66 -22.47
CA MET A 227 -9.27 -1.68 -21.82
C MET A 227 -8.60 -1.08 -20.57
N PHE A 228 -8.52 0.23 -20.53
CA PHE A 228 -8.06 0.94 -19.33
C PHE A 228 -9.14 0.91 -18.26
N LEU A 229 -8.77 0.53 -17.03
CA LEU A 229 -9.68 0.42 -15.87
C LEU A 229 -10.99 -0.32 -16.21
N PRO A 230 -10.94 -1.61 -16.56
CA PRO A 230 -12.09 -2.34 -17.10
C PRO A 230 -13.25 -2.52 -16.13
N LYS A 231 -13.00 -2.36 -14.83
CA LYS A 231 -14.02 -2.49 -13.77
C LYS A 231 -14.68 -1.17 -13.41
N GLU A 232 -14.21 -0.06 -13.99
CA GLU A 232 -14.73 1.29 -13.71
C GLU A 232 -15.69 1.74 -14.83
N GLU A 233 -16.53 2.74 -14.51
CA GLU A 233 -17.39 3.37 -15.49
C GLU A 233 -16.57 3.97 -16.63
N ARG A 234 -17.04 3.81 -17.88
CA ARG A 234 -16.25 4.19 -19.08
C ARG A 234 -15.93 5.67 -19.18
N ASP A 235 -16.86 6.51 -18.84
CA ASP A 235 -16.67 7.97 -18.81
C ASP A 235 -15.66 8.39 -17.73
N ALA A 236 -15.72 7.80 -16.55
CA ALA A 236 -14.75 8.03 -15.50
C ALA A 236 -13.35 7.56 -15.89
N ALA A 237 -13.23 6.37 -16.50
CA ALA A 237 -11.97 5.84 -17.00
C ALA A 237 -11.38 6.74 -18.12
N GLN A 238 -12.22 7.29 -19.00
CA GLN A 238 -11.79 8.21 -20.06
C GLN A 238 -11.25 9.52 -19.48
N ILE A 239 -11.96 10.12 -18.52
CA ILE A 239 -11.49 11.35 -17.83
C ILE A 239 -10.11 11.15 -17.21
N LEU A 240 -9.86 9.98 -16.59
CA LEU A 240 -8.57 9.67 -16.01
C LEU A 240 -7.50 9.42 -17.08
N SER A 241 -7.84 8.72 -18.16
CA SER A 241 -6.94 8.50 -19.29
C SER A 241 -6.47 9.83 -19.89
N ASP A 242 -7.39 10.78 -20.12
CA ASP A 242 -7.07 12.11 -20.62
C ASP A 242 -6.19 12.90 -19.64
N ALA A 243 -6.43 12.73 -18.33
CA ALA A 243 -5.58 13.35 -17.30
C ALA A 243 -4.17 12.74 -17.30
N PHE A 244 -4.03 11.46 -17.55
CA PHE A 244 -2.73 10.79 -17.67
C PHE A 244 -1.97 11.28 -18.90
N ALA A 245 -2.61 11.36 -20.05
CA ALA A 245 -2.01 11.90 -21.26
C ALA A 245 -1.50 13.34 -21.03
N ARG A 246 -2.32 14.20 -20.40
CA ARG A 246 -1.91 15.57 -20.04
C ARG A 246 -0.74 15.63 -19.05
N ASN A 247 -0.59 14.63 -18.18
CA ASN A 247 0.54 14.54 -17.25
C ASN A 247 1.79 13.91 -17.89
N GLY A 248 1.71 13.41 -19.14
CA GLY A 248 2.82 12.73 -19.81
C GLY A 248 3.02 11.27 -19.36
N ILE A 249 2.01 10.64 -18.81
CA ILE A 249 2.03 9.21 -18.48
C ILE A 249 1.65 8.44 -19.73
N GLU A 250 2.53 7.55 -20.16
CA GLU A 250 2.28 6.65 -21.26
C GLU A 250 1.49 5.43 -20.77
N VAL A 251 0.33 5.13 -21.40
CA VAL A 251 -0.46 3.93 -21.12
C VAL A 251 -0.47 3.04 -22.35
N ARG A 252 0.12 1.86 -22.23
CA ARG A 252 0.18 0.84 -23.29
C ARG A 252 -0.81 -0.28 -22.95
N LEU A 253 -1.92 -0.29 -23.65
CA LEU A 253 -2.92 -1.37 -23.60
C LEU A 253 -2.48 -2.54 -24.51
N ASN A 254 -3.12 -3.70 -24.40
CA ASN A 254 -2.74 -4.93 -25.12
C ASN A 254 -1.25 -5.23 -25.01
N THR A 255 -0.61 -4.86 -23.91
CA THR A 255 0.84 -4.95 -23.77
C THR A 255 1.21 -5.73 -22.53
N LYS A 256 1.98 -6.80 -22.72
CA LYS A 256 2.44 -7.70 -21.68
C LYS A 256 3.95 -7.58 -21.48
N ALA A 257 4.38 -7.47 -20.22
CA ALA A 257 5.78 -7.66 -19.85
C ALA A 257 6.08 -9.18 -19.84
N VAL A 258 7.03 -9.62 -20.63
CA VAL A 258 7.31 -11.06 -20.84
C VAL A 258 8.65 -11.50 -20.27
N ARG A 259 9.56 -10.58 -20.02
CA ARG A 259 10.89 -10.87 -19.47
C ARG A 259 11.52 -9.62 -18.88
N VAL A 260 12.28 -9.80 -17.80
CA VAL A 260 13.13 -8.77 -17.22
C VAL A 260 14.57 -9.24 -17.24
N ARG A 261 15.50 -8.33 -17.55
CA ARG A 261 16.95 -8.54 -17.47
C ARG A 261 17.58 -7.36 -16.74
N VAL A 262 18.74 -7.58 -16.15
CA VAL A 262 19.56 -6.50 -15.57
C VAL A 262 20.88 -6.44 -16.35
N GLU A 263 21.14 -5.30 -16.95
CA GLU A 263 22.38 -5.02 -17.70
C GLU A 263 22.92 -3.65 -17.25
N ASP A 264 24.18 -3.62 -16.85
CA ASP A 264 24.85 -2.41 -16.33
C ASP A 264 24.06 -1.68 -15.22
N GLY A 265 23.44 -2.46 -14.30
CA GLY A 265 22.65 -1.94 -13.21
C GLY A 265 21.26 -1.38 -13.59
N ARG A 266 20.89 -1.48 -14.87
CA ARG A 266 19.59 -1.04 -15.40
C ARG A 266 18.68 -2.23 -15.64
N LYS A 267 17.39 -2.04 -15.45
CA LYS A 267 16.36 -3.06 -15.70
C LYS A 267 15.83 -2.89 -17.13
N LEU A 268 15.99 -3.92 -17.95
CA LEU A 268 15.46 -4.01 -19.29
C LEU A 268 14.23 -4.91 -19.25
N VAL A 269 13.09 -4.39 -19.69
CA VAL A 269 11.82 -5.13 -19.70
C VAL A 269 11.37 -5.32 -21.14
N ASP A 270 11.25 -6.58 -21.54
CA ASP A 270 10.74 -6.96 -22.86
C ASP A 270 9.21 -6.92 -22.81
N LEU A 271 8.64 -6.11 -23.69
CA LEU A 271 7.21 -5.90 -23.84
C LEU A 271 6.74 -6.47 -25.19
N VAL A 272 5.59 -7.13 -25.17
CA VAL A 272 4.96 -7.72 -26.34
C VAL A 272 3.50 -7.27 -26.41
N SER A 273 3.08 -6.83 -27.60
CA SER A 273 1.69 -6.66 -27.98
C SER A 273 1.42 -7.43 -29.28
N GLU A 274 0.20 -7.38 -29.80
CA GLU A 274 -0.13 -7.98 -31.09
C GLU A 274 0.68 -7.34 -32.23
N ASP A 275 0.92 -6.03 -32.14
CA ASP A 275 1.50 -5.23 -33.23
C ASP A 275 3.02 -5.05 -33.11
N TYR A 276 3.61 -5.20 -31.92
CA TYR A 276 5.04 -4.91 -31.74
C TYR A 276 5.68 -5.69 -30.58
N LYS A 277 7.00 -5.81 -30.70
CA LYS A 277 7.89 -6.19 -29.60
C LYS A 277 8.84 -5.04 -29.32
N SER A 278 9.02 -4.69 -28.08
CA SER A 278 9.94 -3.61 -27.67
C SER A 278 10.62 -3.95 -26.35
N THR A 279 11.75 -3.31 -26.09
CA THR A 279 12.41 -3.37 -24.79
C THR A 279 12.46 -1.96 -24.21
N VAL A 280 12.01 -1.80 -22.98
CA VAL A 280 12.11 -0.55 -22.23
C VAL A 280 13.15 -0.66 -21.14
N THR A 281 13.92 0.41 -20.96
CA THR A 281 14.93 0.49 -19.89
C THR A 281 14.40 1.34 -18.76
N VAL A 282 14.33 0.80 -17.55
CA VAL A 282 13.76 1.46 -16.38
C VAL A 282 14.63 1.31 -15.14
N ASP A 283 14.44 2.21 -14.18
CA ASP A 283 15.12 2.18 -12.90
C ASP A 283 14.30 1.43 -11.84
N ALA A 284 12.98 1.48 -11.96
CA ALA A 284 12.05 0.77 -11.07
C ALA A 284 10.91 0.11 -11.84
N ILE A 285 10.47 -1.05 -11.37
CA ILE A 285 9.29 -1.76 -11.83
C ILE A 285 8.32 -1.84 -10.66
N LEU A 286 7.09 -1.36 -10.83
CA LEU A 286 6.01 -1.48 -9.87
C LEU A 286 4.98 -2.48 -10.40
N THR A 287 4.61 -3.49 -9.62
CA THR A 287 3.56 -4.43 -9.98
C THR A 287 2.24 -4.07 -9.30
N GLY A 288 1.19 -3.95 -10.09
CA GLY A 288 -0.19 -3.66 -9.68
C GLY A 288 -1.18 -4.64 -10.30
N THR A 289 -0.78 -5.93 -10.43
CA THR A 289 -1.50 -6.97 -11.16
C THR A 289 -2.62 -7.63 -10.38
N GLY A 290 -2.77 -7.32 -9.10
CA GLY A 290 -3.85 -7.85 -8.24
C GLY A 290 -3.34 -8.42 -6.91
N ARG A 291 -4.29 -9.08 -6.22
CA ARG A 291 -4.11 -9.67 -4.89
C ARG A 291 -4.81 -11.02 -4.81
#